data_822552fec210c7f2a7f263b465df75b8
#
_entry.id   822552fec210c7f2a7f263b465df75b8
#
_cell.length_a   1.000
_cell.length_b   1.000
_cell.length_c   1.000
_cell.angle_alpha   90.00
_cell.angle_beta   90.00
_cell.angle_gamma   90.00
#
_symmetry.space_group_name_H-M   'P 1'
#
loop_
_entity.id
_entity.type
_entity.pdbx_description
1 polymer ?
#
loop_
_entity_poly.entity_id
_entity_poly.type
_entity_poly.pdbx_seq_one_letter_code
_entity_poly.pdbx_strand_id
1 'polypeptide(L)'
;MQIYWTKINKIIDETSEIKTYLLDCPEGFTWEEGAHTHFGLKGFNEGEKPNKSLVRHMSISTVPNENTIGITTRIREQCSEFKQILRNLDVGHEVAIFKTHSNVRLKRENKNVYLLSSGVGLATFRPLVLKYLEDNEGVHKIHSINVDSSSEFLFNDIFNSVPDKKFTSKFVDSRQAYYEEVNSIKPEENDLFYIVGSDEFVAQNIKNLIELGVDASQIVIDKHERQRLEFLAV
;
A
#
# COMPACT_ATOMS: atom_id res chain seq x y z
N MET A 1 -17.82 -2.73 -17.21
CA MET A 1 -16.70 -2.94 -16.26
C MET A 1 -15.99 -4.21 -16.64
N GLN A 2 -14.70 -4.15 -16.92
CA GLN A 2 -13.90 -5.32 -17.27
C GLN A 2 -13.46 -6.03 -15.99
N ILE A 3 -13.63 -7.35 -15.97
CA ILE A 3 -13.16 -8.24 -14.90
C ILE A 3 -12.10 -9.15 -15.53
N TYR A 4 -10.93 -9.18 -14.92
CA TYR A 4 -9.86 -10.09 -15.32
C TYR A 4 -9.81 -11.25 -14.35
N TRP A 5 -10.05 -12.45 -14.85
CA TRP A 5 -9.80 -13.68 -14.10
C TRP A 5 -8.35 -14.10 -14.32
N THR A 6 -7.68 -14.40 -13.23
CA THR A 6 -6.28 -14.77 -13.24
C THR A 6 -6.00 -15.84 -12.18
N LYS A 7 -4.84 -16.49 -12.27
CA LYS A 7 -4.46 -17.57 -11.35
C LYS A 7 -3.40 -17.12 -10.37
N ILE A 8 -3.46 -17.68 -9.18
CA ILE A 8 -2.37 -17.58 -8.22
C ILE A 8 -1.19 -18.39 -8.77
N ASN A 9 -0.08 -17.71 -9.05
CA ASN A 9 1.15 -18.30 -9.58
C ASN A 9 2.08 -18.76 -8.44
N LYS A 10 2.16 -17.94 -7.38
CA LYS A 10 3.01 -18.19 -6.22
C LYS A 10 2.41 -17.56 -4.97
N ILE A 11 2.65 -18.20 -3.83
CA ILE A 11 2.33 -17.64 -2.52
C ILE A 11 3.64 -17.53 -1.73
N ILE A 12 3.90 -16.34 -1.17
CA ILE A 12 5.09 -16.05 -0.39
C ILE A 12 4.65 -15.72 1.04
N ASP A 13 5.23 -16.40 2.01
CA ASP A 13 5.11 -16.02 3.42
C ASP A 13 6.13 -14.91 3.70
N GLU A 14 5.65 -13.68 3.78
CA GLU A 14 6.49 -12.49 4.04
C GLU A 14 6.87 -12.39 5.52
N THR A 15 5.91 -12.70 6.38
CA THR A 15 6.05 -12.77 7.83
C THR A 15 5.14 -13.88 8.38
N SER A 16 5.12 -14.06 9.69
CA SER A 16 4.25 -15.05 10.35
C SER A 16 2.75 -14.86 10.04
N GLU A 17 2.29 -13.62 9.79
CA GLU A 17 0.88 -13.29 9.52
C GLU A 17 0.65 -12.69 8.14
N ILE A 18 1.69 -12.37 7.37
CA ILE A 18 1.52 -11.65 6.10
C ILE A 18 1.98 -12.52 4.93
N LYS A 19 1.10 -12.61 3.93
CA LYS A 19 1.37 -13.34 2.69
C LYS A 19 1.27 -12.40 1.48
N THR A 20 2.10 -12.68 0.49
CA THR A 20 1.97 -12.11 -0.87
C THR A 20 1.49 -13.19 -1.82
N TYR A 21 0.36 -12.94 -2.47
CA TYR A 21 -0.18 -13.74 -3.56
C TYR A 21 0.28 -13.11 -4.87
N LEU A 22 1.17 -13.79 -5.59
CA LEU A 22 1.57 -13.41 -6.93
C LEU A 22 0.61 -14.05 -7.93
N LEU A 23 -0.02 -13.22 -8.75
CA LEU A 23 -0.97 -13.63 -9.76
C LEU A 23 -0.31 -13.52 -11.14
N ASP A 24 -0.73 -14.40 -12.06
CA ASP A 24 -0.40 -14.23 -13.47
C ASP A 24 -0.92 -12.88 -13.97
N CYS A 25 -0.11 -12.19 -14.79
CA CYS A 25 -0.56 -10.94 -15.40
C CYS A 25 -1.39 -11.22 -16.63
N PRO A 26 -2.71 -10.89 -16.65
CA PRO A 26 -3.53 -11.08 -17.83
C PRO A 26 -3.03 -10.24 -19.01
N GLU A 27 -3.21 -10.74 -20.22
CA GLU A 27 -2.86 -10.00 -21.44
C GLU A 27 -3.54 -8.63 -21.48
N GLY A 28 -2.75 -7.59 -21.75
CA GLY A 28 -3.22 -6.21 -21.82
C GLY A 28 -3.54 -5.57 -20.46
N PHE A 29 -3.32 -6.26 -19.34
CA PHE A 29 -3.48 -5.66 -18.03
C PHE A 29 -2.22 -4.90 -17.64
N THR A 30 -2.40 -3.68 -17.18
CA THR A 30 -1.31 -2.85 -16.63
C THR A 30 -1.83 -2.00 -15.47
N TRP A 31 -0.93 -1.50 -14.65
CA TRP A 31 -1.25 -0.66 -13.49
C TRP A 31 -0.14 0.35 -13.21
N GLU A 32 -0.47 1.34 -12.43
CA GLU A 32 0.47 2.36 -11.98
C GLU A 32 0.94 2.06 -10.55
N GLU A 33 2.06 2.63 -10.15
CA GLU A 33 2.52 2.54 -8.77
C GLU A 33 1.46 3.08 -7.78
N GLY A 34 1.36 2.43 -6.62
CA GLY A 34 0.34 2.75 -5.61
C GLY A 34 -1.09 2.36 -6.01
N ALA A 35 -1.26 1.58 -7.08
CA ALA A 35 -2.57 1.10 -7.48
C ALA A 35 -3.17 0.13 -6.46
N HIS A 36 -4.48 0.21 -6.33
CA HIS A 36 -5.29 -0.81 -5.70
C HIS A 36 -6.30 -1.39 -6.70
N THR A 37 -6.80 -2.56 -6.40
CA THR A 37 -7.78 -3.29 -7.21
C THR A 37 -8.89 -3.85 -6.32
N HIS A 38 -10.07 -4.06 -6.90
CA HIS A 38 -11.05 -4.96 -6.30
C HIS A 38 -10.58 -6.39 -6.55
N PHE A 39 -10.24 -7.09 -5.49
CA PHE A 39 -9.87 -8.49 -5.51
C PHE A 39 -11.10 -9.33 -5.17
N GLY A 40 -11.55 -10.16 -6.11
CA GLY A 40 -12.74 -10.99 -6.00
C GLY A 40 -12.39 -12.48 -5.90
N LEU A 41 -12.99 -13.16 -4.93
CA LEU A 41 -12.93 -14.61 -4.82
C LEU A 41 -13.99 -15.26 -5.72
N LYS A 42 -13.78 -16.51 -6.11
CA LYS A 42 -14.75 -17.28 -6.91
C LYS A 42 -16.13 -17.24 -6.25
N GLY A 43 -17.17 -17.10 -7.05
CA GLY A 43 -18.56 -17.00 -6.56
C GLY A 43 -19.04 -15.56 -6.33
N PHE A 44 -18.16 -14.55 -6.36
CA PHE A 44 -18.58 -13.18 -6.05
C PHE A 44 -19.62 -12.63 -7.05
N ASN A 45 -19.66 -13.13 -8.26
CA ASN A 45 -20.53 -12.66 -9.37
C ASN A 45 -21.43 -13.77 -9.94
N GLU A 46 -21.64 -14.87 -9.21
CA GLU A 46 -22.44 -16.01 -9.69
C GLU A 46 -23.95 -15.87 -9.40
N GLY A 47 -24.36 -14.93 -8.53
CA GLY A 47 -25.77 -14.67 -8.21
C GLY A 47 -26.38 -13.51 -8.98
N GLU A 48 -27.68 -13.25 -8.76
CA GLU A 48 -28.39 -12.08 -9.35
C GLU A 48 -27.73 -10.76 -8.98
N LYS A 49 -27.11 -10.68 -7.81
CA LYS A 49 -26.32 -9.52 -7.33
C LYS A 49 -24.95 -9.98 -6.87
N PRO A 50 -23.91 -9.17 -7.14
CA PRO A 50 -22.55 -9.48 -6.67
C PRO A 50 -22.48 -9.64 -5.16
N ASN A 51 -21.87 -10.74 -4.71
CA ASN A 51 -21.61 -10.99 -3.29
C ASN A 51 -20.41 -10.14 -2.83
N LYS A 52 -20.70 -9.01 -2.20
CA LYS A 52 -19.68 -8.06 -1.73
C LYS A 52 -18.80 -8.63 -0.60
N SER A 53 -19.25 -9.69 0.11
CA SER A 53 -18.43 -10.32 1.15
C SER A 53 -17.20 -11.02 0.56
N LEU A 54 -17.28 -11.42 -0.71
CA LEU A 54 -16.21 -12.07 -1.47
C LEU A 54 -15.33 -11.08 -2.27
N VAL A 55 -15.44 -9.80 -1.99
CA VAL A 55 -14.64 -8.76 -2.66
C VAL A 55 -13.96 -7.86 -1.63
N ARG A 56 -12.68 -7.53 -1.86
CA ARG A 56 -11.94 -6.55 -1.05
C ARG A 56 -11.15 -5.62 -1.95
N HIS A 57 -10.99 -4.37 -1.48
CA HIS A 57 -10.00 -3.46 -2.04
C HIS A 57 -8.63 -3.88 -1.51
N MET A 58 -7.68 -4.10 -2.40
CA MET A 58 -6.33 -4.52 -2.06
C MET A 58 -5.31 -3.77 -2.90
N SER A 59 -4.26 -3.29 -2.28
CA SER A 59 -3.15 -2.65 -2.98
C SER A 59 -2.37 -3.68 -3.78
N ILE A 60 -1.89 -3.27 -4.95
CA ILE A 60 -0.96 -4.04 -5.76
C ILE A 60 0.45 -3.67 -5.29
N SER A 61 1.18 -4.65 -4.78
CA SER A 61 2.52 -4.45 -4.20
C SER A 61 3.67 -4.61 -5.20
N THR A 62 3.36 -4.93 -6.46
CA THR A 62 4.34 -5.08 -7.54
C THR A 62 4.24 -3.93 -8.55
N VAL A 63 5.26 -3.82 -9.42
CA VAL A 63 5.24 -2.96 -10.60
C VAL A 63 5.08 -3.80 -11.88
N PRO A 64 4.57 -3.24 -13.00
CA PRO A 64 4.36 -4.01 -14.24
C PRO A 64 5.59 -4.75 -14.75
N ASN A 65 6.79 -4.20 -14.54
CA ASN A 65 8.06 -4.82 -14.96
C ASN A 65 8.36 -6.17 -14.25
N GLU A 66 7.69 -6.45 -13.13
CA GLU A 66 7.81 -7.74 -12.44
C GLU A 66 6.96 -8.84 -13.11
N ASN A 67 6.14 -8.50 -14.12
CA ASN A 67 5.26 -9.41 -14.88
C ASN A 67 4.31 -10.25 -14.03
N THR A 68 4.08 -9.87 -12.78
CA THR A 68 3.16 -10.51 -11.83
C THR A 68 2.41 -9.45 -11.04
N ILE A 69 1.17 -9.75 -10.67
CA ILE A 69 0.36 -8.86 -9.82
C ILE A 69 0.47 -9.37 -8.39
N GLY A 70 1.18 -8.61 -7.54
CA GLY A 70 1.36 -8.97 -6.14
C GLY A 70 0.26 -8.39 -5.25
N ILE A 71 -0.41 -9.24 -4.50
CA ILE A 71 -1.39 -8.83 -3.48
C ILE A 71 -0.86 -9.25 -2.12
N THR A 72 -0.40 -8.27 -1.35
CA THR A 72 0.16 -8.51 -0.01
C THR A 72 -0.88 -8.18 1.05
N THR A 73 -1.15 -9.12 1.94
CA THR A 73 -2.20 -8.95 2.96
C THR A 73 -1.89 -9.70 4.25
N ARG A 74 -2.33 -9.13 5.37
CA ARG A 74 -2.25 -9.78 6.68
C ARG A 74 -3.41 -10.74 6.87
N ILE A 75 -3.11 -11.97 7.28
CA ILE A 75 -4.07 -13.04 7.56
C ILE A 75 -3.82 -13.56 8.96
N ARG A 76 -4.56 -13.08 9.93
CA ARG A 76 -4.51 -13.51 11.31
C ARG A 76 -5.31 -14.81 11.51
N GLU A 77 -5.08 -15.52 12.60
CA GLU A 77 -5.84 -16.70 12.97
C GLU A 77 -7.34 -16.41 13.02
N GLN A 78 -7.72 -15.34 13.72
CA GLN A 78 -9.08 -14.79 13.70
C GLN A 78 -9.18 -13.70 12.62
N CYS A 79 -9.86 -14.01 11.54
CA CYS A 79 -10.02 -13.09 10.41
C CYS A 79 -11.41 -13.21 9.77
N SER A 80 -11.74 -12.29 8.86
CA SER A 80 -13.00 -12.31 8.13
C SER A 80 -13.13 -13.55 7.24
N GLU A 81 -14.37 -13.94 6.91
CA GLU A 81 -14.69 -15.03 5.98
C GLU A 81 -13.86 -14.92 4.69
N PHE A 82 -13.78 -13.72 4.09
CA PHE A 82 -12.95 -13.48 2.91
C PHE A 82 -11.51 -13.97 3.11
N LYS A 83 -10.89 -13.59 4.23
CA LYS A 83 -9.50 -13.98 4.52
C LYS A 83 -9.35 -15.45 4.90
N GLN A 84 -10.37 -16.06 5.48
CA GLN A 84 -10.40 -17.51 5.72
C GLN A 84 -10.40 -18.28 4.39
N ILE A 85 -11.22 -17.85 3.42
CA ILE A 85 -11.24 -18.43 2.09
C ILE A 85 -9.88 -18.19 1.40
N LEU A 86 -9.39 -16.95 1.40
CA LEU A 86 -8.11 -16.59 0.77
C LEU A 86 -6.95 -17.42 1.33
N ARG A 87 -6.90 -17.65 2.64
CA ARG A 87 -5.87 -18.47 3.31
C ARG A 87 -5.83 -19.91 2.80
N ASN A 88 -6.97 -20.43 2.38
CA ASN A 88 -7.12 -21.82 1.90
C ASN A 88 -6.96 -21.95 0.38
N LEU A 89 -6.64 -20.85 -0.32
CA LEU A 89 -6.32 -20.92 -1.74
C LEU A 89 -4.85 -21.33 -1.93
N ASP A 90 -4.64 -22.17 -2.94
CA ASP A 90 -3.33 -22.64 -3.37
C ASP A 90 -2.97 -22.09 -4.76
N VAL A 91 -1.75 -22.34 -5.19
CA VAL A 91 -1.28 -22.09 -6.56
C VAL A 91 -2.22 -22.76 -7.56
N GLY A 92 -2.57 -22.05 -8.61
CA GLY A 92 -3.51 -22.50 -9.66
C GLY A 92 -4.97 -22.12 -9.41
N HIS A 93 -5.37 -21.71 -8.21
CA HIS A 93 -6.71 -21.20 -7.95
C HIS A 93 -6.95 -19.87 -8.68
N GLU A 94 -8.17 -19.69 -9.18
CA GLU A 94 -8.57 -18.48 -9.90
C GLU A 94 -9.13 -17.42 -8.94
N VAL A 95 -8.77 -16.18 -9.22
CA VAL A 95 -9.26 -14.99 -8.55
C VAL A 95 -9.56 -13.92 -9.58
N ALA A 96 -10.36 -12.93 -9.24
CA ALA A 96 -10.70 -11.83 -10.13
C ALA A 96 -10.11 -10.52 -9.67
N ILE A 97 -9.66 -9.70 -10.62
CA ILE A 97 -9.24 -8.31 -10.38
C ILE A 97 -10.01 -7.37 -11.31
N PHE A 98 -10.42 -6.24 -10.79
CA PHE A 98 -11.21 -5.24 -11.52
C PHE A 98 -11.18 -3.88 -10.84
N LYS A 99 -11.56 -2.81 -11.58
CA LYS A 99 -11.55 -1.42 -11.09
C LYS A 99 -10.20 -1.00 -10.51
N THR A 100 -9.13 -1.36 -11.19
CA THR A 100 -7.77 -1.04 -10.78
C THR A 100 -7.47 0.43 -11.06
N HIS A 101 -7.00 1.17 -10.05
CA HIS A 101 -6.53 2.56 -10.18
C HIS A 101 -5.65 2.95 -9.00
N SER A 102 -4.94 4.08 -9.09
CA SER A 102 -4.08 4.61 -8.04
C SER A 102 -4.60 5.95 -7.52
N ASN A 103 -4.71 6.09 -6.19
CA ASN A 103 -4.96 7.36 -5.50
C ASN A 103 -3.66 7.99 -4.96
N VAL A 104 -2.59 7.21 -4.90
CA VAL A 104 -1.32 7.57 -4.24
C VAL A 104 -0.12 7.42 -5.18
N ARG A 105 -0.32 7.74 -6.47
CA ARG A 105 0.78 7.79 -7.43
C ARG A 105 1.89 8.72 -6.95
N LEU A 106 3.13 8.36 -7.22
CA LEU A 106 4.29 9.18 -6.90
C LEU A 106 4.25 10.51 -7.68
N LYS A 107 4.04 11.60 -6.97
CA LYS A 107 4.04 12.94 -7.56
C LYS A 107 5.46 13.40 -7.83
N ARG A 108 5.74 13.73 -9.10
CA ARG A 108 7.06 14.19 -9.59
C ARG A 108 7.07 15.71 -9.73
N GLU A 109 7.02 16.39 -8.58
CA GLU A 109 6.88 17.85 -8.48
C GLU A 109 8.15 18.53 -7.91
N ASN A 110 9.31 17.85 -7.99
CA ASN A 110 10.58 18.28 -7.39
C ASN A 110 10.48 18.50 -5.88
N LYS A 111 9.82 17.58 -5.19
CA LYS A 111 9.58 17.63 -3.75
C LYS A 111 10.26 16.46 -3.00
N ASN A 112 10.41 16.63 -1.69
CA ASN A 112 10.72 15.53 -0.80
C ASN A 112 9.44 14.74 -0.52
N VAL A 113 9.56 13.43 -0.39
CA VAL A 113 8.43 12.54 -0.14
C VAL A 113 8.63 11.79 1.17
N TYR A 114 7.66 11.88 2.05
CA TYR A 114 7.59 11.08 3.28
C TYR A 114 6.51 10.01 3.12
N LEU A 115 6.89 8.75 3.29
CA LEU A 115 5.99 7.59 3.19
C LEU A 115 5.69 7.08 4.59
N LEU A 116 4.51 7.39 5.11
CA LEU A 116 4.09 7.08 6.47
C LEU A 116 3.12 5.90 6.45
N SER A 117 3.51 4.74 6.99
CA SER A 117 2.68 3.53 6.94
C SER A 117 2.62 2.75 8.24
N SER A 118 1.56 1.95 8.37
CA SER A 118 1.37 1.01 9.47
C SER A 118 1.20 -0.41 8.91
N GLY A 119 2.01 -1.34 9.42
CA GLY A 119 1.92 -2.75 9.09
C GLY A 119 1.98 -3.02 7.59
N VAL A 120 1.00 -3.78 7.10
CA VAL A 120 0.89 -4.15 5.69
C VAL A 120 0.62 -2.96 4.74
N GLY A 121 0.33 -1.76 5.26
CA GLY A 121 0.24 -0.55 4.45
C GLY A 121 1.52 -0.25 3.66
N LEU A 122 2.67 -0.75 4.11
CA LEU A 122 3.94 -0.65 3.39
C LEU A 122 3.87 -1.26 1.98
N ALA A 123 3.00 -2.25 1.76
CA ALA A 123 2.80 -2.88 0.46
C ALA A 123 2.33 -1.90 -0.63
N THR A 124 1.59 -0.86 -0.25
CA THR A 124 1.20 0.22 -1.17
C THR A 124 2.41 1.07 -1.59
N PHE A 125 3.39 1.22 -0.72
CA PHE A 125 4.57 2.04 -0.97
C PHE A 125 5.70 1.30 -1.67
N ARG A 126 5.72 -0.03 -1.64
CA ARG A 126 6.74 -0.82 -2.34
C ARG A 126 6.88 -0.43 -3.82
N PRO A 127 5.80 -0.38 -4.63
CA PRO A 127 5.90 0.02 -6.03
C PRO A 127 6.34 1.49 -6.22
N LEU A 128 5.99 2.41 -5.31
CA LEU A 128 6.47 3.79 -5.37
C LEU A 128 8.00 3.85 -5.21
N VAL A 129 8.52 3.11 -4.23
CA VAL A 129 9.97 3.04 -3.97
C VAL A 129 10.69 2.40 -5.14
N LEU A 130 10.19 1.29 -5.71
CA LEU A 130 10.78 0.65 -6.88
C LEU A 130 10.83 1.61 -8.08
N LYS A 131 9.74 2.36 -8.33
CA LYS A 131 9.70 3.35 -9.42
C LYS A 131 10.65 4.52 -9.18
N TYR A 132 10.81 4.96 -7.94
CA TYR A 132 11.79 5.98 -7.59
C TYR A 132 13.23 5.49 -7.78
N LEU A 133 13.52 4.24 -7.42
CA LEU A 133 14.86 3.66 -7.60
C LEU A 133 15.20 3.42 -9.08
N GLU A 134 14.20 3.14 -9.92
CA GLU A 134 14.34 3.03 -11.36
C GLU A 134 14.61 4.40 -12.01
N ASP A 135 13.87 5.41 -11.57
CA ASP A 135 13.96 6.78 -12.04
C ASP A 135 13.56 7.75 -10.94
N ASN A 136 14.48 8.60 -10.48
CA ASN A 136 14.25 9.58 -9.43
C ASN A 136 13.99 11.01 -9.94
N GLU A 137 13.80 11.20 -11.25
CA GLU A 137 13.49 12.53 -11.82
C GLU A 137 12.20 13.08 -11.19
N GLY A 138 12.23 14.35 -10.81
CA GLY A 138 11.08 15.03 -10.19
C GLY A 138 10.81 14.66 -8.72
N VAL A 139 11.67 13.87 -8.08
CA VAL A 139 11.59 13.57 -6.64
C VAL A 139 12.96 13.76 -6.00
N HIS A 140 13.08 14.70 -5.06
CA HIS A 140 14.37 15.03 -4.46
C HIS A 140 14.89 13.92 -3.55
N LYS A 141 14.05 13.42 -2.66
CA LYS A 141 14.35 12.30 -1.74
C LYS A 141 13.07 11.60 -1.31
N ILE A 142 13.20 10.36 -0.88
CA ILE A 142 12.14 9.63 -0.18
C ILE A 142 12.62 9.25 1.21
N HIS A 143 11.78 9.48 2.22
CA HIS A 143 11.95 8.99 3.57
C HIS A 143 10.73 8.15 3.98
N SER A 144 10.94 6.87 4.26
CA SER A 144 9.87 5.94 4.65
C SER A 144 9.91 5.64 6.14
N ILE A 145 8.78 5.79 6.84
CA ILE A 145 8.62 5.39 8.23
C ILE A 145 7.48 4.38 8.30
N ASN A 146 7.78 3.17 8.78
CA ASN A 146 6.77 2.12 8.96
C ASN A 146 6.74 1.67 10.42
N VAL A 147 5.54 1.56 10.98
CA VAL A 147 5.32 0.97 12.29
C VAL A 147 4.64 -0.39 12.17
N ASP A 148 5.23 -1.42 12.77
CA ASP A 148 4.61 -2.73 12.94
C ASP A 148 4.95 -3.34 14.29
N SER A 149 3.94 -3.54 15.15
CA SER A 149 4.11 -4.06 16.51
C SER A 149 4.54 -5.53 16.57
N SER A 150 4.53 -6.24 15.44
CA SER A 150 5.08 -7.60 15.38
C SER A 150 6.60 -7.63 15.33
N SER A 151 7.25 -6.51 15.04
CA SER A 151 8.69 -6.39 14.73
C SER A 151 9.12 -7.24 13.52
N GLU A 152 8.16 -7.79 12.75
CA GLU A 152 8.39 -8.48 11.49
C GLU A 152 8.12 -7.50 10.35
N PHE A 153 9.18 -6.93 9.78
CA PHE A 153 9.06 -5.87 8.78
C PHE A 153 9.08 -6.42 7.35
N LEU A 154 8.17 -5.89 6.51
CA LEU A 154 8.03 -6.29 5.11
C LEU A 154 9.15 -5.72 4.23
N PHE A 155 9.50 -6.45 3.17
CA PHE A 155 10.33 -5.97 2.07
C PHE A 155 11.68 -5.37 2.51
N ASN A 156 12.30 -5.98 3.53
CA ASN A 156 13.59 -5.53 4.06
C ASN A 156 14.70 -5.42 2.99
N ASP A 157 14.66 -6.29 1.98
CA ASP A 157 15.55 -6.28 0.83
C ASP A 157 15.47 -4.98 0.01
N ILE A 158 14.30 -4.37 -0.08
CA ILE A 158 14.09 -3.10 -0.78
C ILE A 158 14.30 -1.91 0.14
N PHE A 159 13.72 -1.94 1.34
CA PHE A 159 13.69 -0.76 2.20
C PHE A 159 14.98 -0.56 3.01
N ASN A 160 15.73 -1.61 3.32
CA ASN A 160 16.96 -1.53 4.13
C ASN A 160 18.26 -1.72 3.35
N SER A 161 18.21 -2.23 2.11
CA SER A 161 19.41 -2.66 1.38
C SER A 161 19.86 -1.69 0.31
N VAL A 162 19.14 -0.61 0.08
CA VAL A 162 19.49 0.36 -0.98
C VAL A 162 20.47 1.40 -0.43
N PRO A 163 21.73 1.43 -0.87
CA PRO A 163 22.70 2.42 -0.43
C PRO A 163 22.53 3.75 -1.20
N ASP A 164 21.30 4.28 -1.24
CA ASP A 164 21.02 5.58 -1.84
C ASP A 164 20.85 6.63 -0.75
N LYS A 165 21.67 7.68 -0.78
CA LYS A 165 21.56 8.81 0.15
C LYS A 165 20.24 9.59 0.02
N LYS A 166 19.54 9.42 -1.10
CA LYS A 166 18.26 10.08 -1.38
C LYS A 166 17.06 9.22 -0.96
N PHE A 167 17.27 7.93 -0.67
CA PHE A 167 16.26 7.04 -0.11
C PHE A 167 16.68 6.58 1.28
N THR A 168 15.81 6.81 2.26
CA THR A 168 16.03 6.37 3.64
C THR A 168 14.76 5.71 4.17
N SER A 169 14.91 4.70 5.02
CA SER A 169 13.80 4.05 5.69
C SER A 169 14.05 3.89 7.17
N LYS A 170 12.97 3.90 7.93
CA LYS A 170 12.95 3.64 9.36
C LYS A 170 11.81 2.67 9.69
N PHE A 171 12.16 1.58 10.32
CA PHE A 171 11.20 0.63 10.87
C PHE A 171 11.17 0.76 12.38
N VAL A 172 9.97 0.81 12.96
CA VAL A 172 9.74 0.89 14.39
C VAL A 172 8.62 -0.06 14.82
N ASP A 173 8.69 -0.55 16.06
CA ASP A 173 7.76 -1.57 16.58
C ASP A 173 6.69 -1.00 17.52
N SER A 174 6.73 0.30 17.80
CA SER A 174 5.75 0.95 18.68
C SER A 174 5.24 2.27 18.10
N ARG A 175 3.98 2.59 18.42
CA ARG A 175 3.38 3.89 18.06
C ARG A 175 4.15 5.06 18.68
N GLN A 176 4.70 4.91 19.88
CA GLN A 176 5.48 5.94 20.50
C GLN A 176 6.73 6.26 19.66
N ALA A 177 7.56 5.26 19.37
CA ALA A 177 8.75 5.44 18.53
C ALA A 177 8.39 5.99 17.14
N TYR A 178 7.25 5.56 16.56
CA TYR A 178 6.78 6.10 15.30
C TYR A 178 6.51 7.61 15.35
N TYR A 179 5.76 8.09 16.36
CA TYR A 179 5.48 9.51 16.50
C TYR A 179 6.70 10.33 16.92
N GLU A 180 7.64 9.76 17.66
CA GLU A 180 8.94 10.40 17.91
C GLU A 180 9.68 10.68 16.60
N GLU A 181 9.73 9.71 15.67
CA GLU A 181 10.34 9.89 14.35
C GLU A 181 9.57 10.92 13.50
N VAL A 182 8.23 10.81 13.42
CA VAL A 182 7.41 11.76 12.66
C VAL A 182 7.55 13.19 13.22
N ASN A 183 7.55 13.36 14.54
CA ASN A 183 7.66 14.67 15.18
C ASN A 183 9.09 15.26 15.08
N SER A 184 10.09 14.46 14.75
CA SER A 184 11.44 14.94 14.46
C SER A 184 11.57 15.60 13.09
N ILE A 185 10.60 15.36 12.20
CA ILE A 185 10.53 16.01 10.88
C ILE A 185 10.31 17.52 11.08
N LYS A 186 11.03 18.29 10.31
CA LYS A 186 10.80 19.75 10.19
C LYS A 186 10.15 19.98 8.82
N PRO A 187 8.82 20.05 8.76
CA PRO A 187 8.13 20.18 7.47
C PRO A 187 8.49 21.47 6.72
N GLU A 188 8.64 21.36 5.41
CA GLU A 188 8.86 22.46 4.50
C GLU A 188 7.76 22.50 3.43
N GLU A 189 7.57 23.63 2.74
CA GLU A 189 6.58 23.75 1.64
C GLU A 189 6.80 22.72 0.51
N ASN A 190 8.06 22.30 0.35
CA ASN A 190 8.47 21.32 -0.67
C ASN A 190 8.36 19.86 -0.20
N ASP A 191 7.64 19.59 0.86
CA ASP A 191 7.43 18.21 1.35
C ASP A 191 6.05 17.69 0.96
N LEU A 192 5.97 16.40 0.68
CA LEU A 192 4.73 15.65 0.49
C LEU A 192 4.69 14.47 1.45
N PHE A 193 3.55 14.29 2.11
CA PHE A 193 3.33 13.25 3.11
C PHE A 193 2.28 12.25 2.61
N TYR A 194 2.71 11.05 2.27
CA TYR A 194 1.84 9.94 1.89
C TYR A 194 1.52 9.10 3.12
N ILE A 195 0.25 8.86 3.38
CA ILE A 195 -0.18 8.14 4.58
C ILE A 195 -1.03 6.93 4.17
N VAL A 196 -0.62 5.73 4.59
CA VAL A 196 -1.35 4.48 4.32
C VAL A 196 -1.42 3.61 5.58
N GLY A 197 -2.65 3.25 5.96
CA GLY A 197 -2.93 2.42 7.12
C GLY A 197 -4.42 2.32 7.41
N SER A 198 -4.79 1.97 8.64
CA SER A 198 -6.19 2.01 9.08
C SER A 198 -6.73 3.44 9.08
N ASP A 199 -8.05 3.60 9.05
CA ASP A 199 -8.68 4.92 9.10
C ASP A 199 -8.24 5.73 10.33
N GLU A 200 -8.12 5.07 11.48
CA GLU A 200 -7.60 5.67 12.71
C GLU A 200 -6.15 6.14 12.54
N PHE A 201 -5.28 5.32 11.93
CA PHE A 201 -3.89 5.69 11.68
C PHE A 201 -3.78 6.89 10.74
N VAL A 202 -4.57 6.89 9.67
CA VAL A 202 -4.61 7.99 8.70
C VAL A 202 -5.08 9.28 9.39
N ALA A 203 -6.21 9.25 10.11
CA ALA A 203 -6.75 10.42 10.80
C ALA A 203 -5.77 11.00 11.83
N GLN A 204 -5.12 10.14 12.62
CA GLN A 204 -4.17 10.57 13.64
C GLN A 204 -2.90 11.18 13.04
N ASN A 205 -2.40 10.64 11.91
CA ASN A 205 -1.27 11.24 11.20
C ASN A 205 -1.63 12.59 10.59
N ILE A 206 -2.80 12.72 9.95
CA ILE A 206 -3.26 14.00 9.41
C ILE A 206 -3.28 15.05 10.51
N LYS A 207 -3.95 14.75 11.63
CA LYS A 207 -4.00 15.67 12.77
C LYS A 207 -2.60 16.07 13.24
N ASN A 208 -1.71 15.12 13.45
CA ASN A 208 -0.35 15.37 13.90
C ASN A 208 0.46 16.24 12.91
N LEU A 209 0.35 15.97 11.61
CA LEU A 209 1.04 16.74 10.58
C LEU A 209 0.51 18.18 10.49
N ILE A 210 -0.80 18.39 10.62
CA ILE A 210 -1.39 19.74 10.68
C ILE A 210 -0.87 20.50 11.91
N GLU A 211 -0.78 19.84 13.08
CA GLU A 211 -0.21 20.42 14.29
C GLU A 211 1.29 20.78 14.14
N LEU A 212 2.02 20.06 13.26
CA LEU A 212 3.41 20.38 12.89
C LEU A 212 3.50 21.48 11.81
N GLY A 213 2.38 22.02 11.33
CA GLY A 213 2.33 23.11 10.34
C GLY A 213 2.30 22.63 8.88
N VAL A 214 2.05 21.34 8.61
CA VAL A 214 1.89 20.82 7.24
C VAL A 214 0.55 21.29 6.68
N ASP A 215 0.55 21.86 5.47
CA ASP A 215 -0.68 22.20 4.76
C ASP A 215 -1.38 20.94 4.23
N ALA A 216 -2.73 20.92 4.28
CA ALA A 216 -3.53 19.79 3.82
C ALA A 216 -3.26 19.39 2.35
N SER A 217 -2.84 20.34 1.49
CA SER A 217 -2.46 20.07 0.10
C SER A 217 -1.17 19.25 -0.05
N GLN A 218 -0.34 19.21 0.99
CA GLN A 218 0.88 18.40 1.06
C GLN A 218 0.60 16.95 1.47
N ILE A 219 -0.65 16.61 1.88
CA ILE A 219 -1.01 15.30 2.37
C ILE A 219 -1.70 14.47 1.28
N VAL A 220 -1.20 13.27 1.06
CA VAL A 220 -1.71 12.29 0.10
C VAL A 220 -2.15 11.03 0.83
N ILE A 221 -3.41 10.62 0.65
CA ILE A 221 -3.98 9.42 1.28
C ILE A 221 -4.64 8.51 0.25
N ASP A 222 -4.63 7.21 0.51
CA ASP A 222 -5.27 6.21 -0.36
C ASP A 222 -6.79 6.13 -0.09
N LYS A 223 -7.48 7.21 -0.45
CA LYS A 223 -8.94 7.35 -0.33
C LYS A 223 -9.51 7.99 -1.57
N HIS A 224 -10.75 7.62 -1.92
CA HIS A 224 -11.51 8.33 -2.95
C HIS A 224 -11.69 9.81 -2.56
N GLU A 225 -11.81 10.67 -3.56
CA GLU A 225 -11.84 12.11 -3.41
C GLU A 225 -12.82 12.59 -2.32
N ARG A 226 -14.04 12.06 -2.29
CA ARG A 226 -15.04 12.40 -1.26
C ARG A 226 -14.53 12.08 0.15
N GLN A 227 -14.01 10.89 0.36
CA GLN A 227 -13.45 10.48 1.66
C GLN A 227 -12.21 11.28 2.01
N ARG A 228 -11.37 11.60 1.00
CA ARG A 228 -10.20 12.44 1.20
C ARG A 228 -10.58 13.81 1.76
N LEU A 229 -11.63 14.44 1.22
CA LEU A 229 -12.13 15.72 1.72
C LEU A 229 -12.64 15.59 3.18
N GLU A 230 -13.33 14.50 3.51
CA GLU A 230 -13.79 14.24 4.88
C GLU A 230 -12.63 14.10 5.87
N PHE A 231 -11.53 13.41 5.47
CA PHE A 231 -10.31 13.26 6.30
C PHE A 231 -9.52 14.57 6.45
N LEU A 232 -9.48 15.41 5.42
CA LEU A 232 -8.68 16.64 5.40
C LEU A 232 -9.47 17.89 5.86
N ALA A 233 -10.75 17.76 6.14
CA ALA A 233 -11.59 18.84 6.68
C ALA A 233 -11.43 19.00 8.21
N VAL A 234 -10.21 18.91 8.72
CA VAL A 234 -9.88 18.98 10.16
C VAL A 234 -9.71 20.43 10.60
#